data_b63251fdac10bf62bbe868dc258abba2
#
_entry.id   b63251fdac10bf62bbe868dc258abba2
#
_cell.length_a   1.000
_cell.length_b   1.000
_cell.length_c   1.000
_cell.angle_alpha   90.00
_cell.angle_beta   90.00
_cell.angle_gamma   90.00
#
_symmetry.space_group_name_H-M   'P 1'
#
loop_
_entity.id
_entity.type
_entity.pdbx_description
1 polymer ?
#
loop_
_entity_poly.entity_id
_entity_poly.type
_entity_poly.pdbx_seq_one_letter_code
_entity_poly.pdbx_strand_id
1 'polypeptide(L)'
;RSSDLTADIDLTGREWTRIGTWPGYSGIFNGQGHRITGLNFSAATTELFGLLNERGVIKNLQLIDVNLYGNSGSAAGIVEQNNGQIIACSVTGKISAYGRTCGIADLNYGSITACWFDGTLKDYESGAIVRFNYNTITSCYWGGNAEQGEFRNFVGTVDAT
;
A
#
# COMPACT_ATOMS: atom_id res chain seq x y z
N ARG A 1 -13.77 -5.69 -15.33
CA ARG A 1 -12.68 -6.59 -15.81
C ARG A 1 -11.89 -7.07 -14.59
N SER A 2 -11.49 -8.34 -14.59
CA SER A 2 -10.57 -8.91 -13.60
C SER A 2 -9.18 -9.06 -14.22
N SER A 3 -8.16 -8.79 -13.42
CA SER A 3 -6.77 -9.06 -13.73
C SER A 3 -6.24 -10.02 -12.67
N ASP A 4 -6.16 -11.29 -13.01
CA ASP A 4 -5.75 -12.33 -12.08
C ASP A 4 -4.28 -12.70 -12.32
N LEU A 5 -3.48 -12.73 -11.27
CA LEU A 5 -2.14 -13.29 -11.35
C LEU A 5 -2.24 -14.81 -11.49
N THR A 6 -1.46 -15.36 -12.36
CA THR A 6 -1.38 -16.82 -12.59
C THR A 6 -0.05 -17.43 -12.16
N ALA A 7 0.88 -16.59 -11.71
CA ALA A 7 2.19 -16.97 -11.20
C ALA A 7 2.78 -15.81 -10.36
N ASP A 8 3.80 -16.11 -9.59
CA ASP A 8 4.62 -15.10 -8.93
C ASP A 8 5.32 -14.22 -9.96
N ILE A 9 5.50 -12.94 -9.62
CA ILE A 9 6.15 -11.94 -10.49
C ILE A 9 7.42 -11.44 -9.80
N ASP A 10 8.54 -11.50 -10.51
CA ASP A 10 9.80 -10.88 -10.10
C ASP A 10 10.04 -9.60 -10.92
N LEU A 11 10.07 -8.46 -10.24
CA LEU A 11 10.31 -7.14 -10.80
C LEU A 11 11.77 -6.68 -10.60
N THR A 12 12.66 -7.54 -10.17
CA THR A 12 14.07 -7.19 -9.93
C THR A 12 14.70 -6.54 -11.16
N GLY A 13 15.25 -5.34 -10.98
CA GLY A 13 15.86 -4.57 -12.06
C GLY A 13 14.89 -3.99 -13.10
N ARG A 14 13.59 -4.03 -12.84
CA ARG A 14 12.55 -3.43 -13.69
C ARG A 14 12.15 -2.06 -13.18
N GLU A 15 11.96 -1.13 -14.10
CA GLU A 15 11.26 0.12 -13.78
C GLU A 15 9.78 -0.15 -13.56
N TRP A 16 9.20 0.54 -12.58
CA TRP A 16 7.79 0.41 -12.29
C TRP A 16 7.05 1.73 -12.51
N THR A 17 5.95 1.65 -13.24
CA THR A 17 4.99 2.74 -13.33
C THR A 17 3.71 2.30 -12.63
N ARG A 18 3.26 3.09 -11.65
CA ARG A 18 2.07 2.78 -10.87
C ARG A 18 0.83 2.59 -11.71
N ILE A 19 0.00 1.64 -11.34
CA ILE A 19 -1.27 1.34 -11.98
C ILE A 19 -2.33 2.33 -11.49
N GLY A 20 -3.22 2.77 -12.39
CA GLY A 20 -4.38 3.57 -11.99
C GLY A 20 -4.02 5.01 -11.61
N THR A 21 -3.54 5.78 -12.57
CA THR A 21 -3.59 7.24 -12.49
C THR A 21 -5.04 7.72 -12.63
N TRP A 22 -5.31 9.03 -12.41
CA TRP A 22 -6.67 9.56 -12.56
C TRP A 22 -7.34 9.11 -13.87
N PRO A 23 -8.58 8.61 -13.89
CA PRO A 23 -9.60 8.53 -12.84
C PRO A 23 -9.49 7.32 -11.89
N GLY A 24 -8.43 6.55 -11.94
CA GLY A 24 -8.17 5.44 -11.05
C GLY A 24 -8.47 4.06 -11.65
N TYR A 25 -7.91 3.03 -11.01
CA TYR A 25 -8.16 1.64 -11.36
C TYR A 25 -9.54 1.21 -10.85
N SER A 26 -10.42 0.75 -11.74
CA SER A 26 -11.81 0.37 -11.42
C SER A 26 -12.09 -1.11 -11.63
N GLY A 27 -11.07 -1.91 -11.93
CA GLY A 27 -11.18 -3.36 -12.11
C GLY A 27 -10.99 -4.14 -10.81
N ILE A 28 -10.96 -5.45 -10.93
CA ILE A 28 -10.54 -6.35 -9.86
C ILE A 28 -9.11 -6.81 -10.17
N PHE A 29 -8.18 -6.51 -9.27
CA PHE A 29 -6.84 -7.06 -9.29
C PHE A 29 -6.76 -8.15 -8.22
N ASN A 30 -6.64 -9.40 -8.66
CA ASN A 30 -6.62 -10.55 -7.77
C ASN A 30 -5.26 -11.23 -7.85
N GLY A 31 -4.49 -11.12 -6.78
CA GLY A 31 -3.19 -11.77 -6.68
C GLY A 31 -3.26 -13.29 -6.60
N GLN A 32 -4.41 -13.87 -6.28
CA GLN A 32 -4.61 -15.33 -6.11
C GLN A 32 -3.61 -15.97 -5.11
N GLY A 33 -3.10 -15.19 -4.16
CA GLY A 33 -2.06 -15.62 -3.23
C GLY A 33 -0.64 -15.62 -3.81
N HIS A 34 -0.47 -15.22 -5.07
CA HIS A 34 0.84 -15.04 -5.67
C HIS A 34 1.57 -13.82 -5.12
N ARG A 35 2.88 -13.85 -5.28
CA ARG A 35 3.81 -12.85 -4.78
C ARG A 35 4.31 -11.95 -5.89
N ILE A 36 4.49 -10.68 -5.56
CA ILE A 36 5.30 -9.74 -6.35
C ILE A 36 6.54 -9.44 -5.53
N THR A 37 7.70 -9.72 -6.08
CA THR A 37 9.03 -9.49 -5.48
C THR A 37 9.82 -8.50 -6.31
N GLY A 38 10.94 -8.01 -5.76
CA GLY A 38 11.86 -7.15 -6.49
C GLY A 38 11.35 -5.73 -6.75
N LEU A 39 10.28 -5.31 -6.06
CA LEU A 39 9.78 -3.94 -6.15
C LEU A 39 10.72 -3.00 -5.40
N ASN A 40 11.72 -2.49 -6.13
CA ASN A 40 12.79 -1.65 -5.60
C ASN A 40 12.95 -0.44 -6.51
N PHE A 41 12.39 0.69 -6.12
CA PHE A 41 12.49 1.91 -6.90
C PHE A 41 12.35 3.18 -6.06
N SER A 42 12.81 4.29 -6.65
CA SER A 42 12.71 5.63 -6.09
C SER A 42 12.05 6.56 -7.10
N ALA A 43 11.01 7.26 -6.65
CA ALA A 43 10.31 8.25 -7.46
C ALA A 43 9.73 9.36 -6.57
N ALA A 44 9.06 10.34 -7.15
CA ALA A 44 8.39 11.39 -6.38
C ALA A 44 7.37 10.80 -5.39
N THR A 45 6.61 9.83 -5.85
CA THR A 45 5.73 8.97 -5.05
C THR A 45 5.96 7.52 -5.45
N THR A 46 5.88 6.59 -4.51
CA THR A 46 6.17 5.17 -4.76
C THR A 46 5.10 4.28 -4.15
N GLU A 47 4.33 3.65 -4.99
CA GLU A 47 3.31 2.67 -4.65
C GLU A 47 3.00 1.77 -5.86
N LEU A 48 2.36 0.63 -5.62
CA LEU A 48 1.95 -0.27 -6.72
C LEU A 48 0.79 0.34 -7.54
N PHE A 49 -0.18 0.97 -6.85
CA PHE A 49 -1.31 1.66 -7.46
C PHE A 49 -1.35 3.12 -7.02
N GLY A 50 -1.65 4.04 -7.94
CA GLY A 50 -1.86 5.45 -7.61
C GLY A 50 -3.23 5.68 -6.97
N LEU A 51 -4.31 5.45 -7.73
CA LEU A 51 -5.68 5.64 -7.28
C LEU A 51 -6.51 4.40 -7.54
N LEU A 52 -7.15 3.88 -6.49
CA LEU A 52 -8.18 2.86 -6.59
C LEU A 52 -9.56 3.53 -6.58
N ASN A 53 -10.30 3.36 -7.67
CA ASN A 53 -11.65 3.92 -7.82
C ASN A 53 -12.67 3.17 -6.93
N GLU A 54 -13.84 3.76 -6.68
CA GLU A 54 -14.91 3.17 -5.85
C GLU A 54 -15.31 1.73 -6.26
N ARG A 55 -15.19 1.39 -7.54
CA ARG A 55 -15.47 0.04 -8.07
C ARG A 55 -14.23 -0.87 -8.08
N GLY A 56 -13.07 -0.31 -7.77
CA GLY A 56 -11.80 -1.03 -7.77
C GLY A 56 -11.69 -2.00 -6.60
N VAL A 57 -11.12 -3.15 -6.85
CA VAL A 57 -10.82 -4.16 -5.81
C VAL A 57 -9.39 -4.66 -6.02
N ILE A 58 -8.59 -4.63 -4.96
CA ILE A 58 -7.28 -5.30 -4.90
C ILE A 58 -7.40 -6.38 -3.83
N LYS A 59 -7.10 -7.63 -4.18
CA LYS A 59 -7.25 -8.73 -3.23
C LYS A 59 -6.23 -9.83 -3.38
N ASN A 60 -5.98 -10.56 -2.28
CA ASN A 60 -5.14 -11.77 -2.23
C ASN A 60 -3.74 -11.54 -2.82
N LEU A 61 -3.14 -10.38 -2.59
CA LEU A 61 -1.85 -9.96 -3.14
C LEU A 61 -0.81 -9.92 -2.03
N GLN A 62 0.38 -10.44 -2.33
CA GLN A 62 1.53 -10.36 -1.44
C GLN A 62 2.65 -9.57 -2.12
N LEU A 63 3.05 -8.44 -1.53
CA LEU A 63 4.26 -7.71 -1.90
C LEU A 63 5.37 -8.10 -0.92
N ILE A 64 6.42 -8.71 -1.43
CA ILE A 64 7.48 -9.29 -0.60
C ILE A 64 8.78 -8.50 -0.77
N ASP A 65 9.36 -8.11 0.37
CA ASP A 65 10.66 -7.42 0.47
C ASP A 65 10.74 -6.16 -0.40
N VAL A 66 9.70 -5.34 -0.37
CA VAL A 66 9.71 -4.06 -1.08
C VAL A 66 10.79 -3.13 -0.52
N ASN A 67 11.38 -2.32 -1.39
CA ASN A 67 12.28 -1.23 -1.00
C ASN A 67 11.89 0.04 -1.74
N LEU A 68 10.95 0.78 -1.16
CA LEU A 68 10.35 1.96 -1.78
C LEU A 68 10.91 3.24 -1.15
N TYR A 69 11.25 4.21 -1.99
CA TYR A 69 11.75 5.51 -1.55
C TYR A 69 11.07 6.66 -2.28
N GLY A 70 10.16 7.34 -1.58
CA GLY A 70 9.52 8.58 -2.05
C GLY A 70 10.45 9.79 -1.91
N ASN A 71 11.11 10.20 -2.98
CA ASN A 71 12.18 11.21 -2.94
C ASN A 71 11.69 12.67 -2.84
N SER A 72 10.40 12.92 -2.93
CA SER A 72 9.81 14.27 -2.78
C SER A 72 8.37 14.28 -2.27
N GLY A 73 7.81 13.14 -1.91
CA GLY A 73 6.40 13.03 -1.53
C GLY A 73 6.14 11.89 -0.55
N SER A 74 5.24 11.01 -0.92
CA SER A 74 4.80 9.86 -0.14
C SER A 74 5.31 8.54 -0.70
N ALA A 75 5.29 7.52 0.14
CA ALA A 75 5.48 6.14 -0.25
C ALA A 75 4.45 5.25 0.45
N ALA A 76 3.75 4.42 -0.29
CA ALA A 76 2.82 3.45 0.24
C ALA A 76 3.08 2.06 -0.38
N GLY A 77 2.79 1.00 0.34
CA GLY A 77 3.01 -0.34 -0.19
C GLY A 77 2.10 -0.65 -1.37
N ILE A 78 0.80 -0.46 -1.22
CA ILE A 78 -0.18 -0.87 -2.23
C ILE A 78 -0.73 0.32 -3.01
N VAL A 79 -1.28 1.34 -2.34
CA VAL A 79 -1.99 2.41 -3.04
C VAL A 79 -1.78 3.78 -2.36
N GLU A 80 -1.70 4.84 -3.17
CA GLU A 80 -1.70 6.21 -2.64
C GLU A 80 -3.10 6.56 -2.09
N GLN A 81 -4.16 6.38 -2.89
CA GLN A 81 -5.53 6.66 -2.45
C GLN A 81 -6.47 5.49 -2.76
N ASN A 82 -7.11 4.96 -1.72
CA ASN A 82 -8.12 3.93 -1.82
C ASN A 82 -9.52 4.52 -1.71
N ASN A 83 -10.32 4.47 -2.79
CA ASN A 83 -11.77 4.72 -2.74
C ASN A 83 -12.58 3.42 -2.88
N GLY A 84 -11.92 2.29 -3.16
CA GLY A 84 -12.51 0.97 -3.37
C GLY A 84 -12.29 0.01 -2.21
N GLN A 85 -11.87 -1.20 -2.52
CA GLN A 85 -11.68 -2.26 -1.53
C GLN A 85 -10.28 -2.88 -1.65
N ILE A 86 -9.60 -3.05 -0.52
CA ILE A 86 -8.35 -3.80 -0.41
C ILE A 86 -8.57 -4.93 0.58
N ILE A 87 -8.39 -6.18 0.14
CA ILE A 87 -8.81 -7.36 0.90
C ILE A 87 -7.70 -8.41 0.90
N ALA A 88 -7.35 -8.91 2.08
CA ALA A 88 -6.40 -10.02 2.25
C ALA A 88 -5.07 -9.78 1.51
N CYS A 89 -4.53 -8.58 1.63
CA CYS A 89 -3.26 -8.20 1.04
C CYS A 89 -2.17 -8.04 2.11
N SER A 90 -0.93 -8.28 1.73
CA SER A 90 0.19 -8.11 2.63
C SER A 90 1.37 -7.42 1.97
N VAL A 91 2.14 -6.70 2.78
CA VAL A 91 3.36 -6.03 2.36
C VAL A 91 4.45 -6.29 3.39
N THR A 92 5.62 -6.70 2.92
CA THR A 92 6.84 -6.78 3.74
C THR A 92 7.96 -5.96 3.12
N GLY A 93 8.90 -5.49 3.94
CA GLY A 93 10.09 -4.80 3.49
C GLY A 93 10.25 -3.40 4.05
N LYS A 94 10.86 -2.51 3.27
CA LYS A 94 11.19 -1.16 3.70
C LYS A 94 10.49 -0.12 2.84
N ILE A 95 9.82 0.82 3.51
CA ILE A 95 9.19 1.97 2.87
C ILE A 95 9.73 3.23 3.53
N SER A 96 10.28 4.13 2.74
CA SER A 96 10.86 5.40 3.22
C SER A 96 10.47 6.55 2.29
N ALA A 97 10.39 7.75 2.84
CA ALA A 97 10.10 8.95 2.06
C ALA A 97 10.66 10.21 2.74
N TYR A 98 10.59 11.34 2.08
CA TYR A 98 10.83 12.65 2.70
C TYR A 98 9.59 13.26 3.36
N GLY A 99 8.42 12.72 3.12
CA GLY A 99 7.17 13.29 3.57
C GLY A 99 6.31 12.31 4.38
N ARG A 100 5.94 11.18 3.79
CA ARG A 100 4.93 10.29 4.37
C ARG A 100 5.13 8.84 3.95
N THR A 101 4.97 7.91 4.90
CA THR A 101 5.07 6.48 4.61
C THR A 101 3.88 5.70 5.16
N CYS A 102 3.45 4.69 4.42
CA CYS A 102 2.32 3.85 4.80
C CYS A 102 2.57 2.40 4.38
N GLY A 103 2.16 1.46 5.23
CA GLY A 103 2.29 0.05 4.92
C GLY A 103 1.38 -0.38 3.76
N ILE A 104 0.13 0.03 3.77
CA ILE A 104 -0.89 -0.37 2.79
C ILE A 104 -1.35 0.81 1.93
N ALA A 105 -1.89 1.87 2.53
CA ALA A 105 -2.45 3.00 1.80
C ALA A 105 -2.12 4.34 2.48
N ASP A 106 -1.94 5.40 1.70
CA ASP A 106 -1.77 6.74 2.27
C ASP A 106 -3.12 7.33 2.72
N LEU A 107 -4.13 7.30 1.86
CA LEU A 107 -5.48 7.78 2.12
C LEU A 107 -6.49 6.64 1.93
N ASN A 108 -7.38 6.44 2.90
CA ASN A 108 -8.46 5.45 2.79
C ASN A 108 -9.83 6.11 2.89
N TYR A 109 -10.54 6.19 1.77
CA TYR A 109 -11.96 6.55 1.66
C TYR A 109 -12.86 5.35 1.40
N GLY A 110 -12.27 4.18 1.16
CA GLY A 110 -12.94 2.91 0.90
C GLY A 110 -12.83 1.96 2.10
N SER A 111 -12.62 0.69 1.83
CA SER A 111 -12.44 -0.32 2.87
C SER A 111 -11.12 -1.08 2.74
N ILE A 112 -10.51 -1.39 3.88
CA ILE A 112 -9.32 -2.23 3.98
C ILE A 112 -9.61 -3.34 4.98
N THR A 113 -9.54 -4.60 4.56
CA THR A 113 -9.93 -5.75 5.37
C THR A 113 -8.89 -6.85 5.30
N ALA A 114 -8.55 -7.42 6.45
CA ALA A 114 -7.63 -8.57 6.58
C ALA A 114 -6.27 -8.33 5.90
N CYS A 115 -5.77 -7.12 5.96
CA CYS A 115 -4.46 -6.74 5.42
C CYS A 115 -3.42 -6.63 6.53
N TRP A 116 -2.15 -6.81 6.18
CA TRP A 116 -1.07 -6.64 7.14
C TRP A 116 0.20 -6.09 6.49
N PHE A 117 0.96 -5.38 7.32
CA PHE A 117 2.29 -4.87 7.00
C PHE A 117 3.29 -5.37 8.03
N ASP A 118 4.40 -5.97 7.58
CA ASP A 118 5.52 -6.35 8.42
C ASP A 118 6.83 -5.84 7.79
N GLY A 119 7.36 -4.79 8.37
CA GLY A 119 8.55 -4.14 7.81
C GLY A 119 8.90 -2.84 8.52
N THR A 120 9.73 -2.04 7.87
CA THR A 120 10.20 -0.77 8.40
C THR A 120 9.61 0.41 7.63
N LEU A 121 9.01 1.34 8.37
CA LEU A 121 8.62 2.66 7.88
C LEU A 121 9.64 3.69 8.36
N LYS A 122 10.11 4.55 7.47
CA LYS A 122 11.07 5.60 7.80
C LYS A 122 10.66 6.94 7.23
N ASP A 123 10.13 7.80 8.10
CA ASP A 123 9.74 9.18 7.78
C ASP A 123 9.22 9.94 9.01
N TYR A 124 8.89 11.24 8.81
CA TYR A 124 8.30 12.12 9.81
C TYR A 124 6.82 11.81 10.11
N GLU A 125 6.08 11.27 9.16
CA GLU A 125 4.64 10.95 9.29
C GLU A 125 4.35 9.56 8.73
N SER A 126 4.18 8.58 9.60
CA SER A 126 3.98 7.19 9.19
C SER A 126 2.64 6.63 9.66
N GLY A 127 2.02 5.83 8.81
CA GLY A 127 0.86 5.01 9.16
C GLY A 127 1.14 3.53 8.91
N ALA A 128 1.05 2.67 9.93
CA ALA A 128 1.37 1.27 9.77
C ALA A 128 0.52 0.58 8.70
N ILE A 129 -0.77 0.80 8.72
CA ILE A 129 -1.70 0.35 7.69
C ILE A 129 -2.07 1.52 6.78
N VAL A 130 -2.56 2.62 7.36
CA VAL A 130 -3.02 3.82 6.66
C VAL A 130 -2.56 5.06 7.41
N ARG A 131 -2.21 6.13 6.72
CA ARG A 131 -1.93 7.41 7.37
C ARG A 131 -3.22 8.16 7.73
N PHE A 132 -4.14 8.34 6.78
CA PHE A 132 -5.44 8.94 7.02
C PHE A 132 -6.58 8.01 6.64
N ASN A 133 -7.38 7.64 7.65
CA ASN A 133 -8.54 6.80 7.45
C ASN A 133 -9.83 7.62 7.58
N TYR A 134 -10.63 7.60 6.53
CA TYR A 134 -11.94 8.27 6.45
C TYR A 134 -13.10 7.27 6.34
N ASN A 135 -12.80 5.96 6.35
CA ASN A 135 -13.79 4.91 6.26
C ASN A 135 -13.34 3.66 7.05
N THR A 136 -13.57 2.45 6.59
CA THR A 136 -13.42 1.25 7.40
C THR A 136 -12.07 0.56 7.23
N ILE A 137 -11.49 0.15 8.36
CA ILE A 137 -10.35 -0.76 8.43
C ILE A 137 -10.74 -1.87 9.40
N THR A 138 -10.67 -3.13 8.96
CA THR A 138 -11.12 -4.28 9.74
C THR A 138 -10.10 -5.41 9.69
N SER A 139 -9.78 -6.00 10.84
CA SER A 139 -8.89 -7.17 10.96
C SER A 139 -7.53 -6.95 10.28
N CYS A 140 -6.96 -5.78 10.41
CA CYS A 140 -5.64 -5.45 9.89
C CYS A 140 -4.61 -5.43 11.01
N TYR A 141 -3.37 -5.85 10.72
CA TYR A 141 -2.29 -5.82 11.70
C TYR A 141 -0.98 -5.31 11.14
N TRP A 142 -0.13 -4.93 12.08
CA TRP A 142 1.22 -4.51 11.84
C TRP A 142 2.20 -5.24 12.78
N GLY A 143 3.27 -5.80 12.21
CA GLY A 143 4.33 -6.48 12.95
C GLY A 143 5.70 -5.79 12.86
N GLY A 144 5.77 -4.64 12.24
CA GLY A 144 7.03 -3.97 11.93
C GLY A 144 7.50 -2.93 12.94
N ASN A 145 8.38 -2.06 12.48
CA ASN A 145 8.94 -0.96 13.22
C ASN A 145 8.95 0.37 12.46
N ALA A 146 8.92 1.50 13.19
CA ALA A 146 9.09 2.83 12.63
C ALA A 146 10.44 3.41 13.07
N GLU A 147 11.30 3.76 12.10
CA GLU A 147 12.57 4.42 12.32
C GLU A 147 12.44 5.91 12.00
N GLN A 148 12.62 6.75 13.01
CA GLN A 148 12.57 8.23 12.96
C GLN A 148 11.17 8.82 12.70
N GLY A 149 10.87 9.89 13.42
CA GLY A 149 9.66 10.64 13.32
C GLY A 149 8.58 10.25 14.34
N GLU A 150 7.57 11.08 14.47
CA GLU A 150 6.43 10.75 15.29
C GLU A 150 5.58 9.70 14.56
N PHE A 151 5.56 8.50 15.11
CA PHE A 151 4.61 7.47 14.73
C PHE A 151 3.21 7.94 15.15
N ARG A 152 2.51 8.59 14.25
CA ARG A 152 1.24 9.25 14.61
C ARG A 152 0.05 8.32 14.63
N ASN A 153 0.04 7.23 13.86
CA ASN A 153 -1.15 6.38 13.82
C ASN A 153 -0.85 4.92 13.49
N PHE A 154 -1.17 4.04 14.41
CA PHE A 154 -1.12 2.59 14.18
C PHE A 154 -2.07 2.15 13.05
N VAL A 155 -3.21 2.77 12.93
CA VAL A 155 -4.28 2.43 11.96
C VAL A 155 -4.81 3.66 11.22
N GLY A 156 -4.20 4.83 11.37
CA GLY A 156 -4.86 6.07 10.99
C GLY A 156 -5.98 6.43 11.97
N THR A 157 -6.56 7.60 11.82
CA THR A 157 -7.73 7.97 12.61
C THR A 157 -8.86 6.98 12.24
N VAL A 158 -9.14 6.05 13.13
CA VAL A 158 -10.36 5.25 13.01
C VAL A 158 -11.49 6.20 13.36
N ASP A 159 -12.26 6.65 12.41
CA ASP A 159 -13.58 7.15 12.70
C ASP A 159 -14.40 5.93 13.12
N ALA A 160 -14.39 5.69 14.43
CA ALA A 160 -15.20 4.63 15.03
C ALA A 160 -16.65 5.13 15.01
N THR A 161 -17.37 4.77 14.00
CA THR A 161 -18.82 4.76 14.06
C THR A 161 -19.31 3.43 14.55
#